data_2a5ce6dc74e2bf27f3c6345b418d7eb3
#
_entry.id   2a5ce6dc74e2bf27f3c6345b418d7eb3
#
_cell.length_a   1.000
_cell.length_b   1.000
_cell.length_c   1.000
_cell.angle_alpha   90.00
_cell.angle_beta   90.00
_cell.angle_gamma   90.00
#
_symmetry.space_group_name_H-M   'P 1'
#
loop_
_entity.id
_entity.type
_entity.pdbx_description
1 polymer ?
#
loop_
_entity_poly.entity_id
_entity_poly.type
_entity_poly.pdbx_seq_one_letter_code
_entity_poly.pdbx_strand_id
1 'polypeptide(L)'
;SWPYEKLYMIYDDEGLVDFQWWDPYTVTDKSDEYVFLMPFDEIQKIFKEMFQKKYAFYTENNMKVNFAIDEIRLGYMRVMEKGNVMEGTMVPVWDFFGSQTVEREDGTTEVIGGPYDSWFTINAMDGTVIDRNLGY
;
A
#
# COMPACT_ATOMS: atom_id res chain seq x y z
N SER A 1 8.79 -10.74 5.17
CA SER A 1 8.22 -9.59 4.44
C SER A 1 8.59 -9.68 2.97
N TRP A 2 7.67 -9.34 2.11
CA TRP A 2 7.88 -9.29 0.67
C TRP A 2 8.91 -8.22 0.30
N PRO A 3 9.97 -8.52 -0.46
CA PRO A 3 10.97 -7.53 -0.84
C PRO A 3 10.39 -6.59 -1.91
N TYR A 4 10.37 -5.31 -1.61
CA TYR A 4 10.06 -4.26 -2.57
C TYR A 4 11.35 -3.58 -3.02
N GLU A 5 11.44 -3.26 -4.30
CA GLU A 5 12.49 -2.40 -4.82
C GLU A 5 12.49 -1.06 -4.10
N LYS A 6 13.66 -0.65 -3.62
CA LYS A 6 13.83 0.63 -2.91
C LYS A 6 15.05 1.34 -3.45
N LEU A 7 14.87 2.61 -3.73
CA LEU A 7 15.95 3.51 -4.09
C LEU A 7 16.03 4.62 -3.06
N TYR A 8 17.21 4.78 -2.48
CA TYR A 8 17.48 5.76 -1.44
C TYR A 8 18.64 6.67 -1.86
N MET A 9 18.46 7.97 -1.75
CA MET A 9 19.48 8.96 -2.08
C MET A 9 19.58 10.01 -0.99
N ILE A 10 20.81 10.33 -0.58
CA ILE A 10 21.08 11.43 0.33
C ILE A 10 21.87 12.49 -0.43
N TYR A 11 21.40 13.72 -0.34
CA TYR A 11 22.06 14.89 -0.92
C TYR A 11 22.46 15.86 0.20
N ASP A 12 23.59 16.51 0.03
CA ASP A 12 23.99 17.71 0.78
C ASP A 12 24.27 18.88 -0.17
N ASP A 13 24.86 19.96 0.35
CA ASP A 13 25.18 21.15 -0.43
C ASP A 13 26.24 20.92 -1.51
N GLU A 14 27.02 19.82 -1.42
CA GLU A 14 28.06 19.44 -2.38
C GLU A 14 27.55 18.44 -3.43
N GLY A 15 26.38 17.83 -3.20
CA GLY A 15 25.75 16.90 -4.17
C GLY A 15 25.31 15.58 -3.56
N LEU A 16 25.36 14.50 -4.35
CA LEU A 16 24.94 13.16 -3.94
C LEU A 16 25.98 12.54 -3.00
N VAL A 17 25.61 12.32 -1.72
CA VAL A 17 26.46 11.75 -0.67
C VAL A 17 26.34 10.25 -0.58
N ASP A 18 25.11 9.72 -0.68
CA ASP A 18 24.83 8.29 -0.60
C ASP A 18 23.77 7.86 -1.60
N PHE A 19 23.95 6.68 -2.17
CA PHE A 19 23.02 6.06 -3.10
C PHE A 19 22.92 4.57 -2.78
N GLN A 20 21.70 4.13 -2.48
CA GLN A 20 21.42 2.74 -2.18
C GLN A 20 20.23 2.27 -3.03
N TRP A 21 20.40 1.13 -3.70
CA TRP A 21 19.37 0.50 -4.48
C TRP A 21 19.25 -0.97 -4.07
N TRP A 22 18.12 -1.28 -3.45
CA TRP A 22 17.84 -2.61 -2.93
C TRP A 22 16.77 -3.32 -3.75
N ASP A 23 16.96 -4.63 -3.91
CA ASP A 23 16.02 -5.53 -4.59
C ASP A 23 15.59 -5.02 -5.97
N PRO A 24 16.54 -4.64 -6.87
CA PRO A 24 16.19 -4.13 -8.20
C PRO A 24 15.43 -5.17 -9.00
N TYR A 25 14.36 -4.73 -9.68
CA TYR A 25 13.59 -5.61 -10.53
C TYR A 25 14.15 -5.65 -11.96
N THR A 26 14.05 -6.83 -12.57
CA THR A 26 14.27 -6.98 -14.01
C THR A 26 12.94 -7.31 -14.67
N VAL A 27 12.51 -6.47 -15.61
CA VAL A 27 11.32 -6.74 -16.41
C VAL A 27 11.69 -7.83 -17.42
N THR A 28 11.10 -9.02 -17.27
CA THR A 28 11.35 -10.18 -18.12
C THR A 28 10.36 -10.30 -19.27
N ASP A 29 9.11 -9.87 -19.05
CA ASP A 29 8.05 -9.92 -20.05
C ASP A 29 6.99 -8.83 -19.81
N LYS A 30 6.18 -8.55 -20.86
CA LYS A 30 5.00 -7.69 -20.78
C LYS A 30 3.82 -8.49 -21.31
N SER A 31 2.84 -8.75 -20.47
CA SER A 31 1.67 -9.54 -20.83
C SER A 31 0.73 -8.79 -21.77
N ASP A 32 0.48 -7.51 -21.52
CA ASP A 32 -0.46 -6.70 -22.27
C ASP A 32 0.01 -5.24 -22.41
N GLU A 33 -0.27 -4.64 -23.58
CA GLU A 33 -0.03 -3.20 -23.81
C GLU A 33 -1.14 -2.33 -23.24
N TYR A 34 -2.36 -2.87 -23.11
CA TYR A 34 -3.54 -2.14 -22.64
C TYR A 34 -4.27 -2.98 -21.60
N VAL A 35 -4.48 -2.39 -20.42
CA VAL A 35 -5.29 -2.98 -19.36
C VAL A 35 -6.48 -2.06 -19.06
N PHE A 36 -7.65 -2.67 -18.86
CA PHE A 36 -8.84 -1.94 -18.42
C PHE A 36 -8.82 -1.80 -16.91
N LEU A 37 -8.99 -0.57 -16.44
CA LEU A 37 -9.14 -0.29 -15.01
C LEU A 37 -10.63 -0.26 -14.65
N MET A 38 -10.95 -0.75 -13.47
CA MET A 38 -12.28 -0.57 -12.89
C MET A 38 -12.59 0.92 -12.73
N PRO A 39 -13.85 1.33 -12.91
CA PRO A 39 -14.29 2.69 -12.57
C PRO A 39 -13.96 3.01 -11.10
N PHE A 40 -13.48 4.20 -10.84
CA PHE A 40 -13.03 4.58 -9.49
C PHE A 40 -14.15 4.56 -8.43
N ASP A 41 -15.39 4.79 -8.83
CA ASP A 41 -16.57 4.66 -7.95
C ASP A 41 -16.80 3.22 -7.46
N GLU A 42 -16.47 2.21 -8.26
CA GLU A 42 -16.48 0.81 -7.84
C GLU A 42 -15.34 0.54 -6.85
N ILE A 43 -14.14 1.04 -7.12
CA ILE A 43 -13.00 0.97 -6.18
C ILE A 43 -13.36 1.61 -4.83
N GLN A 44 -14.04 2.75 -4.83
CA GLN A 44 -14.48 3.40 -3.60
C GLN A 44 -15.50 2.55 -2.79
N LYS A 45 -16.38 1.82 -3.47
CA LYS A 45 -17.34 0.91 -2.79
C LYS A 45 -16.57 -0.23 -2.12
N ILE A 46 -15.64 -0.86 -2.85
CA ILE A 46 -14.79 -1.93 -2.31
C ILE A 46 -13.99 -1.41 -1.11
N PHE A 47 -13.37 -0.24 -1.24
CA PHE A 47 -12.63 0.38 -0.14
C PHE A 47 -13.51 0.54 1.11
N LYS A 48 -14.67 1.16 1.00
CA LYS A 48 -15.57 1.40 2.15
C LYS A 48 -15.97 0.12 2.85
N GLU A 49 -16.29 -0.92 2.08
CA GLU A 49 -16.73 -2.20 2.64
C GLU A 49 -15.56 -2.97 3.27
N MET A 50 -14.47 -3.12 2.55
CA MET A 50 -13.38 -3.98 2.96
C MET A 50 -12.46 -3.34 4.00
N PHE A 51 -12.32 -2.02 3.99
CA PHE A 51 -11.58 -1.28 5.01
C PHE A 51 -12.20 -1.46 6.40
N GLN A 52 -13.53 -1.37 6.49
CA GLN A 52 -14.23 -1.63 7.74
C GLN A 52 -14.01 -3.06 8.24
N LYS A 53 -14.07 -4.04 7.35
CA LYS A 53 -13.80 -5.46 7.70
C LYS A 53 -12.37 -5.67 8.16
N LYS A 54 -11.39 -5.10 7.45
CA LYS A 54 -9.96 -5.23 7.80
C LYS A 54 -9.65 -4.71 9.20
N TYR A 55 -10.31 -3.62 9.60
CA TYR A 55 -10.05 -2.95 10.87
C TYR A 55 -11.15 -3.16 11.92
N ALA A 56 -12.07 -4.10 11.71
CA ALA A 56 -13.15 -4.43 12.65
C ALA A 56 -12.63 -4.81 14.05
N PHE A 57 -11.43 -5.42 14.13
CA PHE A 57 -10.77 -5.77 15.39
C PHE A 57 -10.71 -4.61 16.40
N TYR A 58 -10.46 -3.39 15.94
CA TYR A 58 -10.41 -2.22 16.83
C TYR A 58 -11.76 -1.95 17.48
N THR A 59 -12.83 -2.01 16.71
CA THR A 59 -14.20 -1.80 17.22
C THR A 59 -14.61 -2.95 18.14
N GLU A 60 -14.32 -4.19 17.78
CA GLU A 60 -14.65 -5.39 18.57
C GLU A 60 -13.94 -5.40 19.93
N ASN A 61 -12.78 -4.77 20.06
CA ASN A 61 -12.02 -4.64 21.29
C ASN A 61 -12.18 -3.29 21.98
N ASN A 62 -13.20 -2.50 21.62
CA ASN A 62 -13.49 -1.18 22.15
C ASN A 62 -12.30 -0.19 22.09
N MET A 63 -11.41 -0.35 21.14
CA MET A 63 -10.30 0.54 20.92
C MET A 63 -10.79 1.79 20.17
N LYS A 64 -10.43 2.97 20.67
CA LYS A 64 -10.74 4.22 19.99
C LYS A 64 -9.67 4.52 18.95
N VAL A 65 -9.99 4.21 17.72
CA VAL A 65 -9.09 4.38 16.59
C VAL A 65 -9.78 5.18 15.50
N ASN A 66 -9.07 6.17 14.97
CA ASN A 66 -9.53 6.96 13.84
C ASN A 66 -8.50 6.88 12.70
N PHE A 67 -8.97 6.63 11.49
CA PHE A 67 -8.15 6.66 10.27
C PHE A 67 -8.49 7.91 9.46
N ALA A 68 -7.46 8.66 9.11
CA ALA A 68 -7.55 9.78 8.18
C ALA A 68 -6.85 9.37 6.87
N ILE A 69 -7.63 9.18 5.82
CA ILE A 69 -7.08 8.94 4.48
C ILE A 69 -6.94 10.29 3.78
N ASP A 70 -5.70 10.71 3.57
CA ASP A 70 -5.35 12.04 3.08
C ASP A 70 -5.06 12.04 1.58
N GLU A 71 -4.63 10.90 1.05
CA GLU A 71 -4.23 10.79 -0.34
C GLU A 71 -4.62 9.42 -0.93
N ILE A 72 -5.00 9.44 -2.20
CA ILE A 72 -5.28 8.23 -2.99
C ILE A 72 -4.45 8.32 -4.26
N ARG A 73 -3.63 7.29 -4.51
CA ARG A 73 -2.74 7.23 -5.68
C ARG A 73 -3.03 6.02 -6.55
N LEU A 74 -3.06 6.24 -7.85
CA LEU A 74 -2.94 5.17 -8.84
C LEU A 74 -1.45 4.96 -9.14
N GLY A 75 -0.99 3.74 -8.97
CA GLY A 75 0.40 3.37 -9.20
C GLY A 75 0.52 1.92 -9.65
N TYR A 76 1.73 1.40 -9.60
CA TYR A 76 2.00 -0.01 -9.85
C TYR A 76 2.55 -0.67 -8.59
N MET A 77 2.17 -1.92 -8.39
CA MET A 77 2.70 -2.75 -7.33
C MET A 77 3.05 -4.12 -7.88
N ARG A 78 4.18 -4.66 -7.44
CA ARG A 78 4.53 -6.05 -7.71
C ARG A 78 3.70 -6.96 -6.80
N VAL A 79 2.95 -7.85 -7.40
CA VAL A 79 2.16 -8.88 -6.72
C VAL A 79 2.85 -10.23 -6.91
N MET A 80 3.01 -10.96 -5.84
CA MET A 80 3.64 -12.28 -5.84
C MET A 80 2.72 -13.33 -6.43
N GLU A 81 3.27 -14.21 -7.24
CA GLU A 81 2.60 -15.47 -7.57
C GLU A 81 2.73 -16.44 -6.40
N LYS A 82 1.64 -17.14 -6.10
CA LYS A 82 1.59 -18.06 -4.97
C LYS A 82 2.72 -19.12 -5.04
N GLY A 83 3.60 -19.07 -4.06
CA GLY A 83 4.73 -20.00 -3.95
C GLY A 83 6.01 -19.58 -4.66
N ASN A 84 6.03 -18.43 -5.37
CA ASN A 84 7.23 -17.91 -6.01
C ASN A 84 7.58 -16.52 -5.46
N VAL A 85 8.63 -16.45 -4.64
CA VAL A 85 9.09 -15.19 -4.03
C VAL A 85 10.05 -14.39 -4.91
N MET A 86 10.54 -15.01 -5.99
CA MET A 86 11.53 -14.38 -6.88
C MET A 86 10.89 -13.66 -8.06
N GLU A 87 9.69 -14.06 -8.44
CA GLU A 87 8.94 -13.51 -9.56
C GLU A 87 7.62 -12.91 -9.09
N GLY A 88 7.08 -11.99 -9.85
CA GLY A 88 5.80 -11.40 -9.59
C GLY A 88 5.33 -10.55 -10.76
N THR A 89 4.06 -10.24 -10.77
CA THR A 89 3.44 -9.42 -11.80
C THR A 89 3.26 -7.99 -11.31
N MET A 90 3.69 -7.01 -12.10
CA MET A 90 3.38 -5.61 -11.85
C MET A 90 1.96 -5.34 -12.28
N VAL A 91 1.11 -4.99 -11.31
CA VAL A 91 -0.30 -4.67 -11.55
C VAL A 91 -0.60 -3.23 -11.17
N PRO A 92 -1.51 -2.55 -11.89
CA PRO A 92 -1.97 -1.23 -11.46
C PRO A 92 -2.79 -1.37 -10.18
N VAL A 93 -2.53 -0.48 -9.21
CA VAL A 93 -3.21 -0.49 -7.93
C VAL A 93 -3.66 0.91 -7.52
N TRP A 94 -4.75 0.98 -6.76
CA TRP A 94 -5.13 2.14 -5.99
C TRP A 94 -4.63 1.97 -4.55
N ASP A 95 -3.79 2.90 -4.12
CA ASP A 95 -3.28 2.98 -2.75
C ASP A 95 -3.93 4.12 -1.98
N PHE A 96 -4.30 3.83 -0.74
CA PHE A 96 -4.95 4.77 0.18
C PHE A 96 -3.98 5.09 1.32
N PHE A 97 -3.42 6.29 1.29
CA PHE A 97 -2.42 6.78 2.25
C PHE A 97 -3.05 7.65 3.32
N GLY A 98 -2.42 7.71 4.48
CA GLY A 98 -2.87 8.54 5.57
C GLY A 98 -2.28 8.15 6.91
N SER A 99 -2.99 8.51 7.99
CA SER A 99 -2.59 8.26 9.35
C SER A 99 -3.68 7.57 10.16
N GLN A 100 -3.25 6.88 11.21
CA GLN A 100 -4.10 6.29 12.23
C GLN A 100 -3.85 7.01 13.56
N THR A 101 -4.90 7.45 14.21
CA THR A 101 -4.83 7.98 15.58
C THR A 101 -5.43 6.96 16.54
N VAL A 102 -4.66 6.57 17.55
CA VAL A 102 -5.09 5.63 18.60
C VAL A 102 -5.18 6.40 19.92
N GLU A 103 -6.34 6.36 20.57
CA GLU A 103 -6.52 6.87 21.94
C GLU A 103 -6.26 5.72 22.92
N ARG A 104 -5.32 5.94 23.85
CA ARG A 104 -4.98 4.99 24.92
C ARG A 104 -5.91 5.12 26.11
N GLU A 105 -5.91 4.15 26.99
CA GLU A 105 -6.75 4.13 28.20
C GLU A 105 -6.50 5.31 29.13
N ASP A 106 -5.28 5.84 29.15
CA ASP A 106 -4.91 7.03 29.94
C ASP A 106 -5.35 8.36 29.31
N GLY A 107 -6.05 8.31 28.16
CA GLY A 107 -6.53 9.47 27.41
C GLY A 107 -5.47 10.11 26.51
N THR A 108 -4.25 9.59 26.48
CA THR A 108 -3.23 10.03 25.52
C THR A 108 -3.54 9.53 24.13
N THR A 109 -3.12 10.31 23.10
CA THR A 109 -3.29 9.93 21.70
C THR A 109 -1.93 9.70 21.05
N GLU A 110 -1.86 8.68 20.21
CA GLU A 110 -0.71 8.36 19.38
C GLU A 110 -1.10 8.40 17.91
N VAL A 111 -0.30 9.07 17.09
CA VAL A 111 -0.47 9.08 15.63
C VAL A 111 0.52 8.12 15.01
N ILE A 112 0.02 7.18 14.24
CA ILE A 112 0.79 6.16 13.54
C ILE A 112 0.63 6.37 12.04
N GLY A 113 1.73 6.23 11.30
CA GLY A 113 1.75 6.44 9.86
C GLY A 113 1.85 7.90 9.45
N GLY A 114 1.84 8.13 8.16
CA GLY A 114 2.02 9.44 7.54
C GLY A 114 1.79 9.39 6.03
N PRO A 115 2.23 10.40 5.29
CA PRO A 115 1.90 10.58 3.88
C PRO A 115 2.45 9.49 2.94
N TYR A 116 3.29 8.61 3.44
CA TYR A 116 3.88 7.51 2.66
C TYR A 116 3.42 6.11 3.13
N ASP A 117 2.56 6.05 4.15
CA ASP A 117 2.04 4.79 4.67
C ASP A 117 0.70 4.46 4.01
N SER A 118 0.70 3.43 3.17
CA SER A 118 -0.52 2.91 2.56
C SER A 118 -1.23 1.99 3.54
N TRP A 119 -2.43 2.36 3.93
CA TRP A 119 -3.30 1.57 4.81
C TRP A 119 -4.11 0.54 4.07
N PHE A 120 -4.33 0.77 2.77
CA PHE A 120 -5.13 -0.11 1.95
C PHE A 120 -4.71 -0.06 0.49
N THR A 121 -4.67 -1.23 -0.15
CA THR A 121 -4.28 -1.36 -1.55
C THR A 121 -5.30 -2.21 -2.28
N ILE A 122 -5.76 -1.75 -3.43
CA ILE A 122 -6.74 -2.44 -4.28
C ILE A 122 -6.16 -2.58 -5.68
N ASN A 123 -6.19 -3.78 -6.24
CA ASN A 123 -5.89 -4.01 -7.65
C ASN A 123 -6.89 -3.22 -8.51
N ALA A 124 -6.38 -2.34 -9.34
CA ALA A 124 -7.21 -1.43 -10.13
C ALA A 124 -7.93 -2.13 -11.30
N MET A 125 -7.56 -3.36 -11.65
CA MET A 125 -8.17 -4.10 -12.77
C MET A 125 -9.39 -4.91 -12.32
N ASP A 126 -9.31 -5.58 -11.15
CA ASP A 126 -10.32 -6.55 -10.72
C ASP A 126 -10.91 -6.29 -9.33
N GLY A 127 -10.41 -5.26 -8.63
CA GLY A 127 -10.88 -4.89 -7.29
C GLY A 127 -10.40 -5.78 -6.16
N THR A 128 -9.47 -6.71 -6.40
CA THR A 128 -8.90 -7.56 -5.36
C THR A 128 -8.13 -6.71 -4.33
N VAL A 129 -8.39 -6.95 -3.05
CA VAL A 129 -7.66 -6.31 -1.96
C VAL A 129 -6.31 -6.99 -1.78
N ILE A 130 -5.24 -6.22 -1.79
CA ILE A 130 -3.87 -6.72 -1.68
C ILE A 130 -3.33 -6.44 -0.27
N ASP A 131 -2.82 -7.48 0.39
CA ASP A 131 -2.03 -7.31 1.60
C ASP A 131 -0.57 -7.05 1.23
N ARG A 132 -0.11 -5.82 1.45
CA ARG A 132 1.27 -5.40 1.10
C ARG A 132 2.34 -6.16 1.88
N ASN A 133 2.04 -6.66 3.07
CA ASN A 133 3.01 -7.42 3.87
C ASN A 133 3.18 -8.85 3.35
N LEU A 134 2.12 -9.39 2.78
CA LEU A 134 2.11 -10.72 2.18
C LEU A 134 2.50 -10.69 0.70
N GLY A 135 2.28 -9.56 0.01
CA GLY A 135 2.59 -9.37 -1.40
C GLY A 135 1.55 -9.95 -2.36
N TYR A 136 0.36 -10.24 -1.88
CA TYR A 136 -0.78 -10.74 -2.69
C TYR A 136 -2.12 -10.37 -2.04
#